data_98a7966d0b692299acb4d30b872de995
#
_entry.id   98a7966d0b692299acb4d30b872de995
#
_cell.length_a   1.000
_cell.length_b   1.000
_cell.length_c   1.000
_cell.angle_alpha   90.00
_cell.angle_beta   90.00
_cell.angle_gamma   90.00
#
_symmetry.space_group_name_H-M   'P 1'
#
loop_
_entity.id
_entity.type
_entity.pdbx_description
1 polymer ?
#
loop_
_entity_poly.entity_id
_entity_poly.type
_entity_poly.pdbx_seq_one_letter_code
_entity_poly.pdbx_strand_id
1 'polypeptide(L)' 'MILIIDNYDSFTYNLVQYFGELKARMKVCRNDEITIAGIHTLNPERIVIS' A
#
# COMPACT_ATOMS: atom_id res chain seq x y z
N MET A 1 -2.79 5.73 -8.09
CA MET A 1 -1.83 4.89 -7.35
C MET A 1 -2.53 4.31 -6.12
N ILE A 2 -2.27 3.06 -5.82
CA ILE A 2 -2.82 2.37 -4.65
C ILE A 2 -1.76 2.38 -3.56
N LEU A 3 -2.13 2.83 -2.37
CA LEU A 3 -1.25 2.76 -1.20
C LEU A 3 -1.62 1.52 -0.39
N ILE A 4 -0.65 0.64 -0.18
CA ILE A 4 -0.83 -0.54 0.65
C ILE A 4 -0.10 -0.29 1.96
N ILE A 5 -0.84 -0.34 3.07
CA ILE A 5 -0.26 -0.19 4.40
C ILE A 5 -0.06 -1.59 4.97
N ASP A 6 1.20 -1.95 5.16
CA ASP A 6 1.60 -3.26 5.64
C ASP A 6 1.68 -3.25 7.17
N ASN A 7 0.83 -4.05 7.80
CA ASN A 7 0.83 -4.25 9.25
C ASN A 7 1.69 -5.46 9.65
N TYR A 8 2.80 -5.68 8.93
CA TYR A 8 3.68 -6.81 9.18
C TYR A 8 2.96 -8.15 8.97
N ASP A 9 2.05 -8.16 8.02
CA ASP A 9 1.27 -9.35 7.67
C ASP A 9 1.91 -10.03 6.46
N SER A 10 2.08 -11.35 6.56
CA SER A 10 2.62 -12.15 5.45
C SER A 10 1.73 -12.08 4.20
N PHE A 11 0.45 -11.77 4.35
CA PHE A 11 -0.48 -11.65 3.23
C PHE A 11 -0.19 -10.45 2.32
N THR A 12 0.55 -9.46 2.83
CA THR A 12 0.88 -8.27 2.05
C THR A 12 1.57 -8.62 0.74
N TYR A 13 2.48 -9.58 0.76
CA TYR A 13 3.19 -10.00 -0.45
C TYR A 13 2.22 -10.52 -1.52
N ASN A 14 1.21 -11.28 -1.12
CA ASN A 14 0.19 -11.77 -2.03
C ASN A 14 -0.62 -10.65 -2.65
N LEU A 15 -0.95 -9.62 -1.86
CA LEU A 15 -1.64 -8.44 -2.36
C LEU A 15 -0.80 -7.71 -3.40
N VAL A 16 0.49 -7.53 -3.13
CA VAL A 16 1.40 -6.87 -4.06
C VAL A 16 1.45 -7.62 -5.39
N GLN A 17 1.53 -8.95 -5.34
CA GLN A 17 1.52 -9.76 -6.56
C GLN A 17 0.21 -9.65 -7.30
N TYR A 18 -0.91 -9.70 -6.58
CA TYR A 18 -2.23 -9.61 -7.19
C TYR A 18 -2.40 -8.29 -7.95
N PHE A 19 -2.11 -7.17 -7.28
CA PHE A 19 -2.21 -5.86 -7.93
C PHE A 19 -1.18 -5.70 -9.04
N GLY A 20 -0.01 -6.31 -8.91
CA GLY A 20 1.00 -6.32 -9.96
C GLY A 20 0.51 -7.01 -11.22
N GLU A 21 -0.20 -8.13 -11.07
CA GLU A 21 -0.80 -8.84 -12.21
C GLU A 21 -1.86 -7.99 -12.91
N LEU A 22 -2.57 -7.16 -12.16
CA LEU A 22 -3.53 -6.21 -12.71
C LEU A 22 -2.86 -4.97 -13.29
N LYS A 23 -1.53 -4.91 -13.24
CA LYS A 23 -0.74 -3.76 -13.70
C LYS A 23 -1.12 -2.45 -13.00
N ALA A 24 -1.56 -2.57 -11.76
CA ALA A 24 -1.89 -1.39 -10.94
C ALA A 24 -0.62 -0.74 -10.43
N ARG A 25 -0.62 0.59 -10.39
CA ARG A 25 0.46 1.34 -9.77
C ARG A 25 0.24 1.33 -8.26
N MET A 26 1.27 0.95 -7.51
CA MET A 26 1.13 0.83 -6.07
C MET A 26 2.40 1.28 -5.35
N LYS A 27 2.22 1.63 -4.08
CA LYS A 27 3.31 1.88 -3.15
C LYS A 27 2.99 1.13 -1.86
N VAL A 28 3.99 0.44 -1.32
CA VAL A 28 3.84 -0.32 -0.09
C VAL A 28 4.63 0.39 1.01
N CYS A 29 3.96 0.70 2.11
CA CYS A 29 4.58 1.30 3.29
C CYS A 29 4.16 0.53 4.52
N ARG A 30 5.08 0.33 5.45
CA ARG A 30 4.74 -0.28 6.73
C ARG A 30 4.03 0.72 7.63
N ASN A 31 3.17 0.21 8.51
CA ASN A 31 2.33 1.04 9.36
C ASN A 31 3.12 1.95 10.29
N ASP A 32 4.35 1.59 10.64
CA ASP A 32 5.21 2.41 11.48
C ASP A 32 6.11 3.36 10.69
N GLU A 33 6.06 3.30 9.36
CA GLU A 33 6.88 4.13 8.48
C GLU A 33 6.08 5.24 7.80
N ILE A 34 4.75 5.13 7.79
CA ILE A 34 3.88 6.10 7.12
C ILE A 34 3.20 6.99 8.15
N THR A 35 3.01 8.26 7.81
CA THR A 35 2.27 9.21 8.63
C THR A 35 1.05 9.69 7.84
N ILE A 36 0.09 10.29 8.58
CA ILE A 36 -1.09 10.89 7.93
C ILE A 36 -0.65 11.94 6.92
N ALA A 37 0.32 12.79 7.29
CA ALA A 37 0.86 13.80 6.38
C ALA A 37 1.49 13.16 5.14
N GLY A 38 2.20 12.04 5.32
CA GLY A 38 2.78 11.31 4.20
C GLY A 38 1.73 10.77 3.25
N ILE A 39 0.61 10.27 3.78
CA ILE A 39 -0.50 9.79 2.97
C ILE A 39 -1.09 10.95 2.15
N HIS A 40 -1.29 12.10 2.77
CA HIS A 40 -1.79 13.26 2.05
C HIS A 40 -0.85 13.69 0.92
N THR A 41 0.45 13.64 1.16
CA THR A 41 1.43 13.96 0.14
C THR A 41 1.38 13.02 -1.05
N LEU A 42 1.22 11.71 -0.79
CA LEU A 42 1.11 10.70 -1.84
C LEU A 42 -0.20 10.81 -2.62
N ASN A 43 -1.25 11.27 -1.96
CA ASN A 43 -2.58 11.45 -2.55
C ASN A 43 -3.03 10.19 -3.32
N PRO A 44 -3.08 9.02 -2.68
CA PRO A 44 -3.47 7.80 -3.37
C PRO A 44 -4.97 7.78 -3.69
N GLU A 45 -5.34 7.10 -4.77
CA GLU A 45 -6.74 6.91 -5.13
C GLU A 45 -7.43 5.89 -4.22
N ARG A 46 -6.66 4.93 -3.74
CA ARG A 46 -7.15 3.85 -2.87
C ARG A 46 -6.11 3.56 -1.80
N ILE A 47 -6.59 3.16 -0.64
CA ILE A 47 -5.74 2.72 0.47
C ILE A 47 -6.19 1.31 0.85
N VAL A 48 -5.23 0.38 0.91
CA VAL A 48 -5.47 -1.00 1.32
C VAL A 48 -4.65 -1.25 2.57
N ILE A 49 -5.30 -1.76 3.60
CA ILE A 49 -4.64 -2.11 4.87
C ILE A 49 -4.64 -3.63 4.99
N SER A 50 -3.47 -4.20 5.10
CA SER A 50 -3.34 -5.66 5.23
C SER A 50 -3.17 -6.10 6.67
#